data_fb1b8466379e682bdf6eed0a0e48606c
#
_entry.id   fb1b8466379e682bdf6eed0a0e48606c
#
_cell.length_a   1.000
_cell.length_b   1.000
_cell.length_c   1.000
_cell.angle_alpha   90.00
_cell.angle_beta   90.00
_cell.angle_gamma   90.00
#
_symmetry.space_group_name_H-M   'P 1'
#
loop_
_entity.id
_entity.type
_entity.pdbx_description
1 polymer ?
#
loop_
_entity_poly.entity_id
_entity_poly.type
_entity_poly.pdbx_seq_one_letter_code
_entity_poly.pdbx_strand_id
1 'polypeptide(L)'
;TLPARVFANLNLTTGHLSSKNSNPNNGNYNKVDTYISNDIYFNEIFSLNTNLTAQKVLGNKNLDGSEDLTLGGPNAVKLYPYSEQSAENGYIASFELFSKLPNIASYNHKIGLFYDMGNVYQERNLDTTFQRKTLQDIGLGYYSSFDDFFLRTQIAWGLNSKPISSEYTNHKNSKFLVQAGWVF
;
A
#
# COMPACT_ATOMS: atom_id res chain seq x y z
N THR A 1 16.44 -0.21 -24.94
CA THR A 1 15.29 -0.39 -23.99
C THR A 1 15.83 -0.95 -22.68
N LEU A 2 15.48 -0.31 -21.56
CA LEU A 2 15.82 -0.84 -20.23
C LEU A 2 15.04 -2.15 -20.00
N PRO A 3 15.67 -3.21 -19.45
CA PRO A 3 14.96 -4.40 -19.08
C PRO A 3 13.90 -4.08 -18.01
N ALA A 4 12.67 -4.47 -18.26
CA ALA A 4 11.56 -4.25 -17.33
C ALA A 4 10.71 -5.51 -17.21
N ARG A 5 10.16 -5.74 -16.01
CA ARG A 5 9.15 -6.77 -15.74
C ARG A 5 7.89 -6.06 -15.27
N VAL A 6 6.80 -6.23 -16.00
CA VAL A 6 5.49 -5.63 -15.67
C VAL A 6 4.51 -6.75 -15.37
N PHE A 7 3.79 -6.57 -14.28
CA PHE A 7 2.61 -7.36 -13.94
C PHE A 7 1.43 -6.41 -13.78
N ALA A 8 0.30 -6.72 -14.39
CA ALA A 8 -0.93 -5.96 -14.26
C ALA A 8 -2.11 -6.91 -14.06
N ASN A 9 -2.98 -6.55 -13.13
CA ASN A 9 -4.23 -7.25 -12.85
C ASN A 9 -5.36 -6.22 -12.83
N LEU A 10 -6.50 -6.58 -13.43
CA LEU A 10 -7.74 -5.79 -13.42
C LEU A 10 -8.88 -6.71 -13.04
N ASN A 11 -9.62 -6.37 -11.99
CA ASN A 11 -10.77 -7.12 -11.52
C ASN A 11 -12.04 -6.27 -11.60
N LEU A 12 -13.11 -6.89 -12.06
CA LEU A 12 -14.47 -6.36 -11.97
C LEU A 12 -15.25 -7.24 -10.99
N THR A 13 -15.68 -6.63 -9.89
CA THR A 13 -16.46 -7.33 -8.86
C THR A 13 -17.90 -6.86 -8.91
N THR A 14 -18.83 -7.82 -8.98
CA THR A 14 -20.28 -7.60 -8.80
C THR A 14 -20.70 -8.32 -7.54
N GLY A 15 -21.33 -7.60 -6.63
CA GLY A 15 -21.78 -8.15 -5.35
C GLY A 15 -23.17 -7.67 -4.96
N HIS A 16 -23.70 -8.29 -3.91
CA HIS A 16 -24.96 -7.91 -3.29
C HIS A 16 -24.79 -7.80 -1.78
N LEU A 17 -25.00 -6.60 -1.25
CA LEU A 17 -25.01 -6.36 0.19
C LEU A 17 -26.44 -6.53 0.72
N SER A 18 -26.60 -7.38 1.74
CA SER A 18 -27.86 -7.57 2.46
C SER A 18 -27.60 -7.49 3.96
N SER A 19 -28.22 -6.54 4.62
CA SER A 19 -28.19 -6.37 6.07
C SER A 19 -29.60 -6.46 6.63
N LYS A 20 -29.76 -7.09 7.79
CA LYS A 20 -31.05 -7.21 8.50
C LYS A 20 -31.60 -5.85 8.95
N ASN A 21 -30.73 -4.86 9.12
CA ASN A 21 -31.11 -3.50 9.47
C ASN A 21 -31.27 -2.67 8.20
N SER A 22 -32.09 -1.60 8.28
CA SER A 22 -32.21 -0.64 7.18
C SER A 22 -30.86 0.05 6.95
N ASN A 23 -30.09 -0.49 6.00
CA ASN A 23 -28.79 0.04 5.61
C ASN A 23 -28.93 0.67 4.20
N PRO A 24 -28.62 1.96 4.03
CA PRO A 24 -28.72 2.65 2.75
C PRO A 24 -27.83 2.04 1.67
N ASN A 25 -26.83 1.23 2.07
CA ASN A 25 -25.91 0.55 1.16
C ASN A 25 -26.42 -0.82 0.68
N ASN A 26 -27.57 -1.32 1.20
CA ASN A 26 -28.16 -2.59 0.76
C ASN A 26 -28.43 -2.60 -0.76
N GLY A 27 -28.22 -3.75 -1.38
CA GLY A 27 -28.47 -4.02 -2.80
C GLY A 27 -27.20 -4.29 -3.60
N ASN A 28 -27.36 -4.34 -4.91
CA ASN A 28 -26.25 -4.68 -5.82
C ASN A 28 -25.23 -3.53 -5.89
N TYR A 29 -23.97 -3.90 -6.01
CA TYR A 29 -22.86 -2.99 -6.27
C TYR A 29 -21.91 -3.57 -7.31
N ASN A 30 -21.18 -2.70 -7.97
CA ASN A 30 -20.07 -3.05 -8.86
C ASN A 30 -18.85 -2.23 -8.46
N LYS A 31 -17.68 -2.84 -8.49
CA LYS A 31 -16.41 -2.13 -8.34
C LYS A 31 -15.38 -2.65 -9.32
N VAL A 32 -14.46 -1.81 -9.68
CA VAL A 32 -13.23 -2.17 -10.38
C VAL A 32 -12.04 -1.91 -9.49
N ASP A 33 -11.14 -2.86 -9.43
CA ASP A 33 -9.85 -2.72 -8.80
C ASP A 33 -8.73 -3.16 -9.73
N THR A 34 -7.58 -2.53 -9.59
CA THR A 34 -6.39 -2.83 -10.37
C THR A 34 -5.16 -2.85 -9.49
N TYR A 35 -4.25 -3.74 -9.82
CA TYR A 35 -2.90 -3.78 -9.28
C TYR A 35 -1.91 -3.84 -10.43
N ILE A 36 -0.93 -2.92 -10.41
CA ILE A 36 0.15 -2.85 -11.38
C ILE A 36 1.46 -2.85 -10.60
N SER A 37 2.36 -3.76 -10.95
CA SER A 37 3.72 -3.81 -10.45
C SER A 37 4.70 -3.76 -11.60
N ASN A 38 5.75 -2.97 -11.46
CA ASN A 38 6.77 -2.81 -12.47
C ASN A 38 8.15 -2.76 -11.84
N ASP A 39 9.04 -3.66 -12.29
CA ASP A 39 10.47 -3.66 -11.97
C ASP A 39 11.26 -3.18 -13.18
N ILE A 40 11.96 -2.07 -13.05
CA ILE A 40 12.83 -1.49 -14.08
C ILE A 40 14.28 -1.65 -13.63
N TYR A 41 15.11 -2.27 -14.45
CA TYR A 41 16.53 -2.48 -14.19
C TYR A 41 17.35 -1.47 -15.00
N PHE A 42 17.94 -0.48 -14.32
CA PHE A 42 18.79 0.51 -14.97
C PHE A 42 20.15 -0.08 -15.35
N ASN A 43 20.68 -0.92 -14.45
CA ASN A 43 21.91 -1.70 -14.62
C ASN A 43 21.93 -2.86 -13.61
N GLU A 44 23.08 -3.54 -13.45
CA GLU A 44 23.24 -4.67 -12.53
C GLU A 44 23.15 -4.27 -11.04
N ILE A 45 23.29 -2.97 -10.73
CA ILE A 45 23.32 -2.43 -9.37
C ILE A 45 22.00 -1.75 -9.02
N PHE A 46 21.44 -0.94 -9.94
CA PHE A 46 20.29 -0.10 -9.67
C PHE A 46 19.04 -0.60 -10.34
N SER A 47 17.96 -0.67 -9.57
CA SER A 47 16.62 -0.97 -10.08
C SER A 47 15.55 -0.14 -9.37
N LEU A 48 14.43 0.09 -10.05
CA LEU A 48 13.25 0.77 -9.51
C LEU A 48 12.08 -0.22 -9.51
N ASN A 49 11.49 -0.44 -8.35
CA ASN A 49 10.19 -1.10 -8.22
C ASN A 49 9.10 -0.05 -8.08
N THR A 50 8.02 -0.20 -8.81
CA THR A 50 6.83 0.65 -8.67
C THR A 50 5.60 -0.23 -8.52
N ASN A 51 4.72 0.12 -7.58
CA ASN A 51 3.45 -0.57 -7.36
C ASN A 51 2.31 0.44 -7.33
N LEU A 52 1.23 0.12 -7.99
CA LEU A 52 0.00 0.89 -7.97
C LEU A 52 -1.17 -0.05 -7.68
N THR A 53 -1.92 0.25 -6.64
CA THR A 53 -3.23 -0.34 -6.36
C THR A 53 -4.28 0.76 -6.48
N ALA A 54 -5.35 0.54 -7.20
CA ALA A 54 -6.45 1.49 -7.29
C ALA A 54 -7.79 0.76 -7.26
N GLN A 55 -8.78 1.40 -6.66
CA GLN A 55 -10.15 0.89 -6.56
C GLN A 55 -11.15 1.99 -6.85
N LYS A 56 -12.20 1.65 -7.63
CA LYS A 56 -13.31 2.55 -7.93
C LYS A 56 -14.64 1.80 -7.91
N VAL A 57 -15.59 2.32 -7.16
CA VAL A 57 -16.99 1.88 -7.22
C VAL A 57 -17.62 2.38 -8.51
N LEU A 58 -18.32 1.50 -9.18
CA LEU A 58 -19.09 1.81 -10.40
C LEU A 58 -20.56 2.01 -10.00
N GLY A 59 -21.01 3.24 -10.08
CA GLY A 59 -22.38 3.61 -9.70
C GLY A 59 -22.37 4.65 -8.56
N ASN A 60 -23.48 4.73 -7.84
CA ASN A 60 -23.72 5.77 -6.84
C ASN A 60 -24.12 5.14 -5.49
N LYS A 61 -23.27 4.25 -4.99
CA LYS A 61 -23.44 3.57 -3.69
C LYS A 61 -22.11 3.51 -2.93
N ASN A 62 -22.17 3.69 -1.62
CA ASN A 62 -21.07 3.31 -0.77
C ASN A 62 -21.05 1.79 -0.57
N LEU A 63 -19.89 1.23 -0.32
CA LEU A 63 -19.71 -0.18 -0.05
C LEU A 63 -19.74 -0.45 1.46
N ASP A 64 -19.67 -1.72 1.83
CA ASP A 64 -19.36 -2.13 3.18
C ASP A 64 -17.86 -1.92 3.45
N GLY A 65 -17.50 -1.59 4.70
CA GLY A 65 -16.10 -1.35 5.06
C GLY A 65 -15.15 -2.53 4.79
N SER A 66 -15.68 -3.76 4.67
CA SER A 66 -14.90 -4.93 4.26
C SER A 66 -14.41 -4.88 2.80
N GLU A 67 -15.01 -4.02 1.99
CA GLU A 67 -14.66 -3.80 0.58
C GLU A 67 -13.79 -2.57 0.37
N ASP A 68 -13.40 -1.89 1.45
CA ASP A 68 -12.62 -0.66 1.40
C ASP A 68 -11.15 -0.90 1.04
N LEU A 69 -10.59 0.06 0.33
CA LEU A 69 -9.16 0.21 0.15
C LEU A 69 -8.55 0.88 1.39
N THR A 70 -7.61 0.22 2.05
CA THR A 70 -6.94 0.71 3.25
C THR A 70 -5.57 1.28 2.91
N LEU A 71 -5.31 2.53 3.32
CA LEU A 71 -4.07 3.24 2.99
C LEU A 71 -2.85 2.82 3.80
N GLY A 72 -3.03 2.48 5.08
CA GLY A 72 -1.92 2.12 5.97
C GLY A 72 -1.50 0.66 5.85
N GLY A 73 -0.28 0.38 6.25
CA GLY A 73 0.25 -0.97 6.35
C GLY A 73 1.61 -1.17 5.68
N PRO A 74 2.30 -2.29 5.96
CA PRO A 74 3.67 -2.53 5.47
C PRO A 74 3.77 -2.69 3.95
N ASN A 75 2.66 -2.94 3.26
CA ASN A 75 2.59 -3.04 1.80
C ASN A 75 1.86 -1.86 1.14
N ALA A 76 1.62 -0.80 1.90
CA ALA A 76 0.95 0.42 1.49
C ALA A 76 1.76 1.63 1.98
N VAL A 77 1.16 2.62 2.64
CA VAL A 77 1.90 3.73 3.27
C VAL A 77 2.42 3.24 4.63
N LYS A 78 3.70 2.90 4.68
CA LYS A 78 4.35 2.04 5.70
C LYS A 78 4.39 2.64 7.10
N LEU A 79 4.44 3.98 7.20
CA LEU A 79 4.40 4.67 8.49
C LEU A 79 3.14 4.35 9.27
N TYR A 80 2.01 4.17 8.58
CA TYR A 80 0.69 4.08 9.18
C TYR A 80 0.26 2.62 9.44
N PRO A 81 -0.52 2.35 10.51
CA PRO A 81 -1.07 1.01 10.75
C PRO A 81 -2.17 0.65 9.73
N TYR A 82 -2.51 -0.62 9.63
CA TYR A 82 -3.54 -1.11 8.69
C TYR A 82 -4.92 -0.45 8.85
N SER A 83 -5.29 -0.06 10.06
CA SER A 83 -6.57 0.58 10.35
C SER A 83 -6.61 2.08 10.07
N GLU A 84 -5.48 2.65 9.62
CA GLU A 84 -5.41 4.06 9.33
C GLU A 84 -6.00 4.37 7.97
N GLN A 85 -7.10 5.07 7.93
CA GLN A 85 -7.82 5.57 6.77
C GLN A 85 -8.16 4.51 5.69
N SER A 86 -9.44 4.25 5.53
CA SER A 86 -9.99 3.41 4.47
C SER A 86 -11.23 4.04 3.85
N ALA A 87 -11.49 3.75 2.61
CA ALA A 87 -12.74 4.03 1.92
C ALA A 87 -12.84 3.21 0.62
N GLU A 88 -14.03 3.18 0.04
CA GLU A 88 -14.33 2.36 -1.13
C GLU A 88 -13.66 2.81 -2.43
N ASN A 89 -13.20 4.07 -2.52
CA ASN A 89 -12.49 4.58 -3.69
C ASN A 89 -11.12 5.11 -3.32
N GLY A 90 -10.15 4.92 -4.20
CA GLY A 90 -8.83 5.48 -3.98
C GLY A 90 -7.72 4.80 -4.74
N TYR A 91 -6.50 5.15 -4.38
CA TYR A 91 -5.29 4.54 -4.87
C TYR A 91 -4.16 4.56 -3.84
N ILE A 92 -3.23 3.63 -4.00
CA ILE A 92 -1.95 3.55 -3.30
C ILE A 92 -0.87 3.39 -4.35
N ALA A 93 0.15 4.23 -4.30
CA ALA A 93 1.33 4.14 -5.14
C ALA A 93 2.59 4.04 -4.27
N SER A 94 3.47 3.13 -4.63
CA SER A 94 4.76 2.90 -3.98
C SER A 94 5.87 2.91 -5.02
N PHE A 95 6.95 3.61 -4.71
CA PHE A 95 8.15 3.71 -5.54
C PHE A 95 9.33 3.34 -4.66
N GLU A 96 10.16 2.39 -5.09
CA GLU A 96 11.33 1.99 -4.33
C GLU A 96 12.55 1.82 -5.25
N LEU A 97 13.52 2.71 -5.07
CA LEU A 97 14.81 2.67 -5.76
C LEU A 97 15.77 1.80 -4.98
N PHE A 98 16.22 0.72 -5.58
CA PHE A 98 17.17 -0.21 -5.00
C PHE A 98 18.59 0.01 -5.50
N SER A 99 19.54 -0.18 -4.59
CA SER A 99 20.95 -0.37 -4.90
C SER A 99 21.40 -1.72 -4.36
N LYS A 100 21.85 -2.61 -5.25
CA LYS A 100 22.44 -3.90 -4.88
C LYS A 100 23.81 -3.64 -4.27
N LEU A 101 24.08 -4.27 -3.14
CA LEU A 101 25.37 -4.23 -2.47
C LEU A 101 26.24 -5.42 -2.89
N PRO A 102 27.58 -5.33 -2.75
CA PRO A 102 28.46 -6.47 -2.98
C PRO A 102 28.06 -7.65 -2.10
N ASN A 103 27.98 -8.85 -2.67
CA ASN A 103 27.65 -10.04 -1.89
C ASN A 103 28.71 -10.30 -0.79
N ILE A 104 28.25 -10.66 0.39
CA ILE A 104 29.07 -11.12 1.50
C ILE A 104 28.84 -12.62 1.63
N ALA A 105 29.83 -13.42 1.23
CA ALA A 105 29.66 -14.88 1.07
C ALA A 105 28.45 -15.20 0.18
N SER A 106 27.50 -16.00 0.64
CA SER A 106 26.28 -16.36 -0.10
C SER A 106 25.10 -15.42 0.13
N TYR A 107 25.30 -14.32 0.89
CA TYR A 107 24.23 -13.35 1.15
C TYR A 107 24.07 -12.36 0.01
N ASN A 108 22.85 -12.24 -0.48
CA ASN A 108 22.46 -11.15 -1.37
C ASN A 108 21.92 -10.00 -0.53
N HIS A 109 22.42 -8.79 -0.79
CA HIS A 109 21.99 -7.61 -0.06
C HIS A 109 21.59 -6.50 -1.01
N LYS A 110 20.63 -5.71 -0.60
CA LYS A 110 20.28 -4.44 -1.24
C LYS A 110 19.77 -3.44 -0.23
N ILE A 111 19.98 -2.18 -0.51
CA ILE A 111 19.32 -1.07 0.17
C ILE A 111 18.29 -0.46 -0.76
N GLY A 112 17.24 0.12 -0.19
CA GLY A 112 16.17 0.78 -0.91
C GLY A 112 15.86 2.14 -0.32
N LEU A 113 15.57 3.11 -1.19
CA LEU A 113 14.93 4.37 -0.84
C LEU A 113 13.50 4.28 -1.36
N PHE A 114 12.51 4.38 -0.49
CA PHE A 114 11.11 4.29 -0.89
C PHE A 114 10.33 5.58 -0.62
N TYR A 115 9.31 5.79 -1.43
CA TYR A 115 8.27 6.79 -1.26
C TYR A 115 6.92 6.14 -1.50
N ASP A 116 6.02 6.26 -0.51
CA ASP A 116 4.67 5.75 -0.60
C ASP A 116 3.66 6.88 -0.53
N MET A 117 2.61 6.78 -1.29
CA MET A 117 1.49 7.70 -1.24
C MET A 117 0.16 6.97 -1.46
N GLY A 118 -0.88 7.45 -0.82
CA GLY A 118 -2.22 6.94 -1.03
C GLY A 118 -3.29 7.98 -0.74
N ASN A 119 -4.42 7.82 -1.41
CA ASN A 119 -5.59 8.67 -1.25
C ASN A 119 -6.86 7.84 -1.28
N VAL A 120 -7.76 8.05 -0.33
CA VAL A 120 -9.10 7.42 -0.31
C VAL A 120 -10.20 8.45 -0.13
N TYR A 121 -11.37 8.14 -0.69
CA TYR A 121 -12.57 8.95 -0.59
C TYR A 121 -13.85 8.12 -0.73
N GLN A 122 -14.94 8.59 -0.15
CA GLN A 122 -16.25 7.96 -0.27
C GLN A 122 -16.90 8.30 -1.62
N GLU A 123 -17.70 7.40 -2.17
CA GLU A 123 -18.49 7.63 -3.39
C GLU A 123 -19.60 8.65 -3.11
N ARG A 124 -20.29 8.47 -1.98
CA ARG A 124 -21.30 9.43 -1.49
C ARG A 124 -20.89 9.91 -0.12
N ASN A 125 -20.87 11.21 0.10
CA ASN A 125 -20.65 11.80 1.42
C ASN A 125 -21.87 11.59 2.33
N LEU A 126 -22.11 10.33 2.73
CA LEU A 126 -23.14 9.99 3.72
C LEU A 126 -22.66 10.31 5.14
N ASP A 127 -21.36 10.19 5.38
CA ASP A 127 -20.71 10.68 6.57
C ASP A 127 -20.07 12.04 6.30
N THR A 128 -20.71 13.10 6.78
CA THR A 128 -20.23 14.47 6.64
C THR A 128 -18.92 14.73 7.42
N THR A 129 -18.54 13.82 8.30
CA THR A 129 -17.28 13.88 9.05
C THR A 129 -16.12 13.26 8.28
N PHE A 130 -16.41 12.38 7.31
CA PHE A 130 -15.39 11.77 6.48
C PHE A 130 -14.90 12.77 5.44
N GLN A 131 -13.63 13.05 5.47
CA GLN A 131 -12.97 13.86 4.46
C GLN A 131 -12.03 12.97 3.64
N ARG A 132 -11.80 13.34 2.36
CA ARG A 132 -10.75 12.73 1.56
C ARG A 132 -9.44 12.72 2.34
N LYS A 133 -8.83 11.54 2.48
CA LYS A 133 -7.59 11.36 3.23
C LYS A 133 -6.45 11.03 2.28
N THR A 134 -5.33 11.68 2.51
CA THR A 134 -4.08 11.44 1.80
C THR A 134 -3.00 11.17 2.83
N LEU A 135 -2.31 10.04 2.68
CA LEU A 135 -1.17 9.64 3.48
C LEU A 135 0.07 9.56 2.60
N GLN A 136 1.22 9.93 3.16
CA GLN A 136 2.50 9.87 2.45
C GLN A 136 3.61 9.59 3.44
N ASP A 137 4.57 8.79 3.01
CA ASP A 137 5.82 8.61 3.73
C ASP A 137 7.00 8.44 2.78
N ILE A 138 8.19 8.53 3.34
CA ILE A 138 9.46 8.23 2.70
C ILE A 138 10.28 7.40 3.66
N GLY A 139 11.15 6.55 3.16
CA GLY A 139 11.98 5.76 4.05
C GLY A 139 13.12 5.04 3.39
N LEU A 140 13.85 4.34 4.23
CA LEU A 140 14.98 3.49 3.85
C LEU A 140 14.69 2.04 4.20
N GLY A 141 15.11 1.14 3.35
CA GLY A 141 15.02 -0.30 3.54
C GLY A 141 16.36 -0.99 3.40
N TYR A 142 16.58 -2.02 4.18
CA TYR A 142 17.64 -3.00 3.97
C TYR A 142 17.00 -4.36 3.79
N TYR A 143 17.44 -5.06 2.76
CA TYR A 143 16.92 -6.34 2.34
C TYR A 143 18.07 -7.32 2.20
N SER A 144 17.93 -8.48 2.79
CA SER A 144 18.93 -9.54 2.73
C SER A 144 18.25 -10.88 2.49
N SER A 145 18.86 -11.72 1.69
CA SER A 145 18.43 -13.10 1.48
C SER A 145 19.62 -14.03 1.46
N PHE A 146 19.43 -15.23 2.03
CA PHE A 146 20.37 -16.32 2.05
C PHE A 146 19.59 -17.64 1.87
N ASP A 147 19.85 -18.36 0.81
CA ASP A 147 19.04 -19.51 0.39
C ASP A 147 17.55 -19.17 0.44
N ASP A 148 16.77 -19.89 1.23
CA ASP A 148 15.34 -19.72 1.41
C ASP A 148 14.97 -18.72 2.51
N PHE A 149 15.94 -18.16 3.23
CA PHE A 149 15.71 -17.17 4.29
C PHE A 149 15.75 -15.76 3.74
N PHE A 150 14.83 -14.90 4.19
CA PHE A 150 14.86 -13.46 3.92
C PHE A 150 14.70 -12.63 5.19
N LEU A 151 15.34 -11.48 5.19
CA LEU A 151 15.20 -10.42 6.18
C LEU A 151 14.95 -9.09 5.47
N ARG A 152 13.93 -8.38 5.91
CA ARG A 152 13.59 -7.04 5.47
C ARG A 152 13.49 -6.13 6.69
N THR A 153 14.26 -5.06 6.71
CA THR A 153 14.17 -4.03 7.74
C THR A 153 13.95 -2.68 7.07
N GLN A 154 13.03 -1.89 7.58
CA GLN A 154 12.67 -0.61 6.99
C GLN A 154 12.44 0.43 8.08
N ILE A 155 12.74 1.69 7.77
CA ILE A 155 12.37 2.84 8.58
C ILE A 155 11.61 3.82 7.69
N ALA A 156 10.43 4.23 8.11
CA ALA A 156 9.55 5.16 7.41
C ALA A 156 9.39 6.46 8.21
N TRP A 157 9.32 7.59 7.52
CA TRP A 157 9.07 8.93 8.06
C TRP A 157 7.90 9.58 7.33
N GLY A 158 7.00 10.21 8.08
CA GLY A 158 5.87 10.94 7.51
C GLY A 158 6.30 12.22 6.80
N LEU A 159 5.79 12.43 5.59
CA LEU A 159 6.00 13.65 4.84
C LEU A 159 4.93 14.72 5.13
N ASN A 160 3.80 14.31 5.63
CA ASN A 160 2.72 15.20 6.04
C ASN A 160 2.65 15.25 7.56
N SER A 161 2.42 16.44 8.13
CA SER A 161 2.20 16.64 9.58
C SER A 161 0.89 16.02 10.09
N LYS A 162 0.42 14.95 9.45
CA LYS A 162 -0.82 14.26 9.85
C LYS A 162 -0.49 13.23 10.92
N PRO A 163 -1.06 13.38 12.11
CA PRO A 163 -0.91 12.39 13.16
C PRO A 163 -1.51 11.06 12.72
N ILE A 164 -0.97 9.97 13.24
CA ILE A 164 -1.59 8.65 13.17
C ILE A 164 -2.81 8.71 14.08
N SER A 165 -4.02 8.73 13.49
CA SER A 165 -5.25 8.94 14.24
C SER A 165 -5.68 7.70 15.02
N SER A 166 -5.22 6.52 14.63
CA SER A 166 -5.51 5.25 15.30
C SER A 166 -4.59 4.96 16.50
N GLU A 167 -3.52 5.72 16.70
CA GLU A 167 -2.63 5.57 17.85
C GLU A 167 -2.88 6.67 18.89
N TYR A 168 -3.38 6.31 20.07
CA TYR A 168 -3.79 7.23 21.16
C TYR A 168 -2.64 7.98 21.83
N THR A 169 -1.39 7.57 21.63
CA THR A 169 -0.25 8.11 22.35
C THR A 169 0.92 8.43 21.42
N ASN A 170 1.34 9.68 21.45
CA ASN A 170 2.50 10.24 20.80
C ASN A 170 2.54 10.05 19.26
N HIS A 171 2.30 11.13 18.58
CA HIS A 171 2.51 11.29 17.14
C HIS A 171 3.95 10.91 16.76
N LYS A 172 4.18 9.64 16.49
CA LYS A 172 5.46 9.17 16.01
C LYS A 172 5.59 9.57 14.54
N ASN A 173 6.56 10.43 14.25
CA ASN A 173 6.88 10.78 12.87
C ASN A 173 7.69 9.71 12.15
N SER A 174 8.03 8.60 12.81
CA SER A 174 8.79 7.50 12.24
C SER A 174 8.36 6.15 12.77
N LYS A 175 8.51 5.11 11.94
CA LYS A 175 8.21 3.72 12.27
C LYS A 175 9.31 2.82 11.75
N PHE A 176 9.72 1.89 12.61
CA PHE A 176 10.64 0.82 12.24
C PHE A 176 9.84 -0.47 12.00
N LEU A 177 10.09 -1.13 10.87
CA LEU A 177 9.46 -2.37 10.48
C LEU A 177 10.52 -3.45 10.28
N VAL A 178 10.23 -4.65 10.76
CA VAL A 178 11.07 -5.84 10.54
C VAL A 178 10.18 -6.96 10.06
N GLN A 179 10.61 -7.64 9.04
CA GLN A 179 10.00 -8.87 8.54
C GLN A 179 11.09 -9.88 8.25
N ALA A 180 10.92 -11.10 8.72
CA ALA A 180 11.78 -12.21 8.38
C ALA A 180 10.92 -13.42 8.01
N GLY A 181 11.42 -14.30 7.16
CA GLY A 181 10.70 -15.47 6.75
C GLY A 181 11.56 -16.51 6.05
N TRP A 182 10.97 -17.66 5.89
CA TRP A 182 11.51 -18.81 5.17
C TRP A 182 10.58 -19.15 4.01
N VAL A 183 11.15 -19.42 2.84
CA VAL A 183 10.41 -19.88 1.65
C VAL A 183 10.72 -21.36 1.50
N PHE A 184 9.71 -22.21 1.54
CA PHE A 184 9.85 -23.67 1.38
C PHE A 184 9.56 -24.09 -0.06
#